data_ed92efcb4a687755a41cfc64c28e93af
#
_entry.id   ed92efcb4a687755a41cfc64c28e93af
#
_cell.length_a   1.000
_cell.length_b   1.000
_cell.length_c   1.000
_cell.angle_alpha   90.00
_cell.angle_beta   90.00
_cell.angle_gamma   90.00
#
_symmetry.space_group_name_H-M   'P 1'
#
loop_
_entity.id
_entity.type
_entity.pdbx_description
1 polymer ?
#
loop_
_entity_poly.entity_id
_entity_poly.type
_entity_poly.pdbx_seq_one_letter_code
_entity_poly.pdbx_strand_id
1 'polypeptide(L)'
;MPNDTDAAVQVRLERQHALYDSAKHVELLIAESALRYFACPPQTMVAQIDRLIALCGLATVRFGIIALNTRLPHIPASGFWIIGDTVFVETVNTEINTDDPDDVALYNQLADSLWQTAVEGDDARRLLVQISTEIARLPDSPTTKD
;
A
#
# COMPACT_ATOMS: atom_id res chain seq x y z
N MET A 1 19.82 -23.50 -8.55
CA MET A 1 19.62 -22.06 -8.84
C MET A 1 18.86 -21.46 -7.67
N PRO A 2 19.36 -20.40 -7.03
CA PRO A 2 18.55 -19.71 -6.03
C PRO A 2 17.28 -19.24 -6.71
N ASN A 3 16.16 -19.55 -6.12
CA ASN A 3 14.85 -19.24 -6.67
C ASN A 3 14.69 -17.71 -6.69
N ASP A 4 14.37 -17.13 -7.82
CA ASP A 4 14.13 -15.68 -8.01
C ASP A 4 13.08 -15.16 -6.99
N THR A 5 12.23 -16.06 -6.51
CA THR A 5 11.24 -15.83 -5.46
C THR A 5 11.88 -15.51 -4.11
N ASP A 6 12.96 -16.19 -3.73
CA ASP A 6 13.63 -15.98 -2.44
C ASP A 6 14.33 -14.62 -2.38
N ALA A 7 14.95 -14.22 -3.50
CA ALA A 7 15.54 -12.89 -3.62
C ALA A 7 14.48 -11.78 -3.54
N ALA A 8 13.33 -11.97 -4.20
CA ALA A 8 12.22 -11.01 -4.14
C ALA A 8 11.61 -10.91 -2.73
N VAL A 9 11.49 -12.02 -2.02
CA VAL A 9 11.04 -12.05 -0.61
C VAL A 9 12.04 -11.31 0.29
N GLN A 10 13.34 -11.53 0.10
CA GLN A 10 14.37 -10.85 0.88
C GLN A 10 14.33 -9.34 0.69
N VAL A 11 14.19 -8.86 -0.54
CA VAL A 11 14.06 -7.42 -0.83
C VAL A 11 12.82 -6.83 -0.17
N ARG A 12 11.69 -7.55 -0.18
CA ARG A 12 10.47 -7.10 0.49
C ARG A 12 10.63 -7.04 2.01
N LEU A 13 11.32 -8.02 2.61
CA LEU A 13 11.63 -8.01 4.05
C LEU A 13 12.53 -6.82 4.42
N GLU A 14 13.54 -6.52 3.62
CA GLU A 14 14.41 -5.36 3.83
C GLU A 14 13.63 -4.04 3.73
N ARG A 15 12.69 -3.92 2.79
CA ARG A 15 11.77 -2.77 2.71
C ARG A 15 10.87 -2.64 3.94
N GLN A 16 10.40 -3.75 4.51
CA GLN A 16 9.62 -3.74 5.76
C GLN A 16 10.45 -3.25 6.95
N HIS A 17 11.73 -3.58 7.04
CA HIS A 17 12.61 -3.09 8.10
C HIS A 17 12.75 -1.57 8.10
N ALA A 18 12.68 -0.93 6.94
CA ALA A 18 12.73 0.53 6.82
C ALA A 18 11.57 1.23 7.54
N LEU A 19 10.40 0.59 7.66
CA LEU A 19 9.23 1.13 8.38
C LEU A 19 9.48 1.31 9.87
N TYR A 20 10.38 0.52 10.45
CA TYR A 20 10.69 0.53 11.87
C TYR A 20 12.00 1.26 12.20
N ASP A 21 12.68 1.80 11.19
CA ASP A 21 13.88 2.62 11.36
C ASP A 21 13.48 4.05 11.75
N SER A 22 13.79 4.45 12.99
CA SER A 22 13.45 5.79 13.50
C SER A 22 14.16 6.94 12.80
N ALA A 23 15.20 6.67 12.02
CA ALA A 23 15.92 7.65 11.21
C ALA A 23 15.26 7.92 9.85
N LYS A 24 14.29 7.08 9.45
CA LYS A 24 13.59 7.19 8.17
C LYS A 24 12.16 7.68 8.36
N HIS A 25 11.70 8.48 7.42
CA HIS A 25 10.31 8.87 7.31
C HIS A 25 9.68 8.15 6.11
N VAL A 26 8.54 7.51 6.34
CA VAL A 26 7.82 6.75 5.31
C VAL A 26 6.41 7.29 5.17
N GLU A 27 6.01 7.54 3.94
CA GLU A 27 4.63 7.83 3.59
C GLU A 27 4.02 6.64 2.86
N LEU A 28 2.92 6.12 3.39
CA LEU A 28 2.22 4.96 2.85
C LEU A 28 0.77 5.33 2.55
N LEU A 29 0.43 5.38 1.26
CA LEU A 29 -0.91 5.68 0.80
C LEU A 29 -1.49 4.46 0.06
N ILE A 30 -2.63 3.97 0.52
CA ILE A 30 -3.28 2.76 0.02
C ILE A 30 -4.70 3.09 -0.43
N ALA A 31 -5.11 2.59 -1.59
CA ALA A 31 -6.52 2.62 -1.96
C ALA A 31 -7.32 1.58 -1.16
N GLU A 32 -8.49 1.93 -0.68
CA GLU A 32 -9.38 0.99 0.04
C GLU A 32 -9.67 -0.25 -0.80
N SER A 33 -9.79 -0.12 -2.11
CA SER A 33 -9.97 -1.24 -3.03
C SER A 33 -8.85 -2.29 -2.94
N ALA A 34 -7.61 -1.86 -2.70
CA ALA A 34 -6.48 -2.77 -2.54
C ALA A 34 -6.60 -3.65 -1.28
N LEU A 35 -7.35 -3.20 -0.28
CA LEU A 35 -7.63 -3.97 0.93
C LEU A 35 -8.84 -4.89 0.79
N ARG A 36 -9.69 -4.65 -0.20
CA ARG A 36 -10.92 -5.41 -0.44
C ARG A 36 -10.80 -6.44 -1.56
N TYR A 37 -9.78 -6.34 -2.41
CA TYR A 37 -9.41 -7.35 -3.41
C TYR A 37 -8.17 -8.10 -2.94
N PHE A 38 -8.33 -9.35 -2.57
CA PHE A 38 -7.23 -10.17 -2.05
C PHE A 38 -7.36 -11.62 -2.53
N ALA A 39 -6.21 -12.26 -2.73
CA ALA A 39 -6.09 -13.64 -3.19
C ALA A 39 -5.70 -14.62 -2.07
N CYS A 40 -5.57 -14.14 -0.85
CA CYS A 40 -5.26 -14.93 0.34
C CYS A 40 -6.53 -15.27 1.13
N PRO A 41 -6.48 -16.22 2.08
CA PRO A 41 -7.58 -16.45 3.01
C PRO A 41 -7.95 -15.17 3.79
N PRO A 42 -9.22 -14.97 4.14
CA PRO A 42 -9.66 -13.77 4.87
C PRO A 42 -8.87 -13.51 6.15
N GLN A 43 -8.52 -14.53 6.91
CA GLN A 43 -7.73 -14.39 8.15
C GLN A 43 -6.33 -13.83 7.89
N THR A 44 -5.71 -14.18 6.76
CA THR A 44 -4.41 -13.63 6.36
C THR A 44 -4.53 -12.13 6.05
N MET A 45 -5.61 -11.73 5.38
CA MET A 45 -5.87 -10.31 5.11
C MET A 45 -6.15 -9.51 6.37
N VAL A 46 -6.91 -10.06 7.30
CA VAL A 46 -7.14 -9.47 8.64
C VAL A 46 -5.81 -9.23 9.35
N ALA A 47 -4.90 -10.20 9.34
CA ALA A 47 -3.57 -10.05 9.93
C ALA A 47 -2.74 -8.93 9.25
N GLN A 48 -2.86 -8.76 7.94
CA GLN A 48 -2.20 -7.65 7.23
C GLN A 48 -2.79 -6.29 7.64
N ILE A 49 -4.10 -6.21 7.78
CA ILE A 49 -4.76 -4.97 8.23
C ILE A 49 -4.36 -4.63 9.66
N ASP A 50 -4.22 -5.61 10.54
CA ASP A 50 -3.72 -5.39 11.91
C ASP A 50 -2.31 -4.77 11.91
N ARG A 51 -1.45 -5.18 11.00
CA ARG A 51 -0.13 -4.55 10.81
C ARG A 51 -0.24 -3.09 10.35
N LEU A 52 -1.16 -2.79 9.45
CA LEU A 52 -1.41 -1.41 9.02
C LEU A 52 -1.93 -0.54 10.17
N ILE A 53 -2.79 -1.08 11.02
CA ILE A 53 -3.28 -0.40 12.22
C ILE A 53 -2.11 -0.08 13.16
N ALA A 54 -1.17 -1.02 13.33
CA ALA A 54 0.03 -0.79 14.14
C ALA A 54 0.92 0.31 13.54
N LEU A 55 1.03 0.41 12.22
CA LEU A 55 1.79 1.47 11.54
C LEU A 55 1.19 2.86 11.76
N CYS A 56 -0.12 2.97 11.91
CA CYS A 56 -0.78 4.25 12.21
C CYS A 56 -0.28 4.91 13.51
N GLY A 57 0.25 4.12 14.44
CA GLY A 57 0.78 4.59 15.71
C GLY A 57 2.25 5.03 15.67
N LEU A 58 2.96 4.82 14.56
CA LEU A 58 4.38 5.16 14.44
C LEU A 58 4.55 6.62 14.00
N ALA A 59 5.34 7.38 14.76
CA ALA A 59 5.59 8.80 14.47
C ALA A 59 6.34 9.02 13.14
N THR A 60 7.09 8.03 12.69
CA THR A 60 7.89 8.07 11.45
C THR A 60 7.10 7.66 10.21
N VAL A 61 5.86 7.20 10.37
CA VAL A 61 5.00 6.76 9.28
C VAL A 61 3.81 7.68 9.13
N ARG A 62 3.68 8.29 7.95
CA ARG A 62 2.44 8.91 7.50
C ARG A 62 1.63 7.85 6.77
N PHE A 63 0.44 7.54 7.27
CA PHE A 63 -0.43 6.54 6.68
C PHE A 63 -1.75 7.17 6.24
N GLY A 64 -2.19 6.83 5.04
CA GLY A 64 -3.47 7.28 4.50
C GLY A 64 -4.17 6.24 3.65
N ILE A 65 -5.47 6.38 3.54
CA ILE A 65 -6.33 5.52 2.72
C ILE A 65 -7.15 6.40 1.80
N ILE A 66 -7.16 6.07 0.53
CA ILE A 66 -8.14 6.61 -0.42
C ILE A 66 -9.39 5.77 -0.31
N ALA A 67 -10.43 6.31 0.32
CA ALA A 67 -11.69 5.61 0.54
C ALA A 67 -12.42 5.35 -0.78
N LEU A 68 -13.25 4.30 -0.81
CA LEU A 68 -14.16 4.04 -1.94
C LEU A 68 -15.06 5.25 -2.19
N ASN A 69 -15.47 5.41 -3.43
CA ASN A 69 -16.32 6.52 -3.88
C ASN A 69 -15.68 7.92 -3.75
N THR A 70 -14.37 7.98 -3.54
CA THR A 70 -13.63 9.24 -3.59
C THR A 70 -13.42 9.66 -5.05
N ARG A 71 -13.77 10.90 -5.37
CA ARG A 71 -13.44 11.47 -6.67
C ARG A 71 -11.96 11.86 -6.69
N LEU A 72 -11.19 11.19 -7.55
CA LEU A 72 -9.76 11.46 -7.71
C LEU A 72 -9.52 12.50 -8.79
N PRO A 73 -8.52 13.38 -8.61
CA PRO A 73 -8.11 14.33 -9.64
C PRO A 73 -7.47 13.61 -10.84
N HIS A 74 -6.83 12.48 -10.60
CA HIS A 74 -6.24 11.60 -11.59
C HIS A 74 -6.25 10.17 -11.08
N ILE A 75 -6.59 9.21 -11.94
CA ILE A 75 -6.56 7.79 -11.60
C ILE A 75 -5.20 7.23 -12.01
N PRO A 76 -4.34 6.82 -11.05
CA PRO A 76 -3.06 6.21 -11.38
C PRO A 76 -3.27 4.85 -12.04
N ALA A 77 -2.50 4.57 -13.08
CA ALA A 77 -2.59 3.31 -13.81
C ALA A 77 -2.01 2.13 -13.01
N SER A 78 -1.11 2.39 -12.08
CA SER A 78 -0.44 1.40 -11.25
C SER A 78 0.05 2.03 -9.95
N GLY A 79 0.42 1.18 -8.99
CA GLY A 79 1.17 1.63 -7.81
C GLY A 79 2.58 2.08 -8.18
N PHE A 80 3.16 2.92 -7.35
CA PHE A 80 4.53 3.38 -7.51
C PHE A 80 5.18 3.66 -6.16
N TRP A 81 6.52 3.68 -6.17
CA TRP A 81 7.35 4.01 -5.03
C TRP A 81 8.25 5.18 -5.39
N ILE A 82 8.41 6.10 -4.49
CA ILE A 82 9.41 7.16 -4.60
C ILE A 82 10.41 6.95 -3.46
N ILE A 83 11.66 6.68 -3.82
CA ILE A 83 12.75 6.47 -2.86
C ILE A 83 13.87 7.44 -3.22
N GLY A 84 14.05 8.49 -2.40
CA GLY A 84 14.97 9.56 -2.73
C GLY A 84 14.57 10.23 -4.04
N ASP A 85 15.46 10.21 -5.02
CA ASP A 85 15.28 10.81 -6.35
C ASP A 85 14.91 9.78 -7.43
N THR A 86 14.46 8.59 -7.04
CA THR A 86 14.11 7.52 -7.99
C THR A 86 12.67 7.09 -7.80
N VAL A 87 11.95 6.93 -8.90
CA VAL A 87 10.60 6.37 -8.96
C VAL A 87 10.67 4.95 -9.47
N PHE A 88 9.95 4.05 -8.80
CA PHE A 88 9.80 2.64 -9.17
C PHE A 88 8.33 2.35 -9.47
N VAL A 89 8.05 1.77 -10.63
CA VAL A 89 6.71 1.37 -11.04
C VAL A 89 6.73 -0.11 -11.36
N GLU A 90 5.96 -0.90 -10.63
CA GLU A 90 5.79 -2.33 -10.91
C GLU A 90 4.63 -2.53 -11.89
N THR A 91 4.89 -3.29 -12.95
CA THR A 91 3.88 -3.81 -13.87
C THR A 91 3.73 -5.32 -13.68
N VAL A 92 2.81 -5.95 -14.41
CA VAL A 92 2.57 -7.40 -14.28
C VAL A 92 3.82 -8.24 -14.60
N ASN A 93 4.64 -7.77 -15.52
CA ASN A 93 5.77 -8.54 -16.08
C ASN A 93 7.13 -7.86 -15.92
N THR A 94 7.20 -6.65 -15.39
CA THR A 94 8.45 -5.91 -15.27
C THR A 94 8.39 -4.83 -14.20
N GLU A 95 9.55 -4.32 -13.81
CA GLU A 95 9.70 -3.11 -13.02
C GLU A 95 10.35 -2.04 -13.89
N ILE A 96 9.77 -0.84 -13.88
CA ILE A 96 10.32 0.34 -14.54
C ILE A 96 10.82 1.27 -13.45
N ASN A 97 12.02 1.80 -13.61
CA ASN A 97 12.53 2.84 -12.73
C ASN A 97 13.04 4.04 -13.52
N THR A 98 12.94 5.21 -12.93
CA THR A 98 13.42 6.45 -13.51
C THR A 98 13.96 7.37 -12.43
N ASP A 99 15.07 8.04 -12.74
CA ASP A 99 15.67 9.11 -11.95
C ASP A 99 15.67 10.46 -12.71
N ASP A 100 15.00 10.48 -13.86
CA ASP A 100 14.82 11.73 -14.62
C ASP A 100 14.07 12.75 -13.74
N PRO A 101 14.62 13.97 -13.53
CA PRO A 101 14.00 14.96 -12.65
C PRO A 101 12.59 15.36 -13.04
N ASP A 102 12.25 15.37 -14.32
CA ASP A 102 10.91 15.71 -14.80
C ASP A 102 9.91 14.59 -14.46
N ASP A 103 10.30 13.34 -14.63
CA ASP A 103 9.49 12.19 -14.26
C ASP A 103 9.28 12.14 -12.74
N VAL A 104 10.34 12.33 -11.96
CA VAL A 104 10.29 12.33 -10.50
C VAL A 104 9.36 13.44 -9.99
N ALA A 105 9.44 14.64 -10.57
CA ALA A 105 8.57 15.76 -10.24
C ALA A 105 7.10 15.42 -10.55
N LEU A 106 6.82 14.77 -11.68
CA LEU A 106 5.48 14.36 -12.07
C LEU A 106 4.87 13.38 -11.06
N TYR A 107 5.61 12.36 -10.64
CA TYR A 107 5.15 11.39 -9.63
C TYR A 107 4.98 12.00 -8.24
N ASN A 108 5.83 12.94 -7.86
CA ASN A 108 5.64 13.70 -6.61
C ASN A 108 4.37 14.53 -6.65
N GLN A 109 4.08 15.22 -7.76
CA GLN A 109 2.83 15.97 -7.93
C GLN A 109 1.60 15.06 -7.88
N LEU A 110 1.68 13.89 -8.53
CA LEU A 110 0.62 12.89 -8.47
C LEU A 110 0.39 12.41 -7.03
N ALA A 111 1.46 12.06 -6.31
CA ALA A 111 1.38 11.67 -4.91
C ALA A 111 0.73 12.75 -4.04
N ASP A 112 1.16 14.00 -4.17
CA ASP A 112 0.60 15.13 -3.42
C ASP A 112 -0.90 15.31 -3.68
N SER A 113 -1.32 15.19 -4.94
CA SER A 113 -2.73 15.31 -5.30
C SER A 113 -3.59 14.16 -4.75
N LEU A 114 -3.04 12.96 -4.70
CA LEU A 114 -3.70 11.79 -4.09
C LEU A 114 -3.80 11.92 -2.57
N TRP A 115 -2.73 12.40 -1.91
CA TRP A 115 -2.75 12.66 -0.47
C TRP A 115 -3.82 13.66 -0.04
N GLN A 116 -4.15 14.64 -0.86
CA GLN A 116 -5.23 15.60 -0.59
C GLN A 116 -6.61 14.94 -0.50
N THR A 117 -6.80 13.77 -1.09
CA THR A 117 -8.05 13.01 -1.03
C THR A 117 -8.05 11.95 0.06
N ALA A 118 -6.93 11.72 0.72
CA ALA A 118 -6.74 10.62 1.65
C ALA A 118 -7.42 10.87 3.00
N VAL A 119 -7.90 9.78 3.60
CA VAL A 119 -8.28 9.71 5.00
C VAL A 119 -7.02 9.36 5.80
N GLU A 120 -6.72 10.13 6.84
CA GLU A 120 -5.52 9.97 7.67
C GLU A 120 -5.88 9.87 9.17
N GLY A 121 -4.91 9.58 10.00
CA GLY A 121 -5.03 9.58 11.46
C GLY A 121 -6.10 8.61 11.99
N ASP A 122 -6.88 9.07 12.96
CA ASP A 122 -7.90 8.24 13.61
C ASP A 122 -9.02 7.80 12.65
N ASP A 123 -9.32 8.60 11.63
CA ASP A 123 -10.30 8.24 10.61
C ASP A 123 -9.80 7.08 9.74
N ALA A 124 -8.52 7.07 9.38
CA ALA A 124 -7.91 5.96 8.67
C ALA A 124 -7.90 4.68 9.53
N ARG A 125 -7.58 4.80 10.81
CA ARG A 125 -7.62 3.69 11.75
C ARG A 125 -9.02 3.09 11.88
N ARG A 126 -10.04 3.92 12.02
CA ARG A 126 -11.44 3.48 12.08
C ARG A 126 -11.86 2.75 10.81
N LEU A 127 -11.46 3.26 9.66
CA LEU A 127 -11.74 2.62 8.38
C LEU A 127 -11.06 1.25 8.27
N LEU A 128 -9.81 1.11 8.71
CA LEU A 128 -9.10 -0.18 8.75
C LEU A 128 -9.83 -1.18 9.65
N VAL A 129 -10.26 -0.77 10.83
CA VAL A 129 -11.02 -1.64 11.76
C VAL A 129 -12.33 -2.09 11.13
N GLN A 130 -13.04 -1.19 10.47
CA GLN A 130 -14.28 -1.52 9.76
C GLN A 130 -14.03 -2.55 8.66
N ILE A 131 -13.04 -2.33 7.81
CA ILE A 131 -12.68 -3.25 6.72
C ILE A 131 -12.29 -4.63 7.28
N SER A 132 -11.47 -4.66 8.32
CA SER A 132 -11.05 -5.90 8.99
C SER A 132 -12.24 -6.68 9.53
N THR A 133 -13.18 -5.98 10.17
CA THR A 133 -14.42 -6.60 10.70
C THR A 133 -15.28 -7.20 9.59
N GLU A 134 -15.41 -6.50 8.48
CA GLU A 134 -16.18 -6.99 7.33
C GLU A 134 -15.51 -8.22 6.67
N ILE A 135 -14.18 -8.19 6.50
CA ILE A 135 -13.41 -9.30 5.92
C ILE A 135 -13.46 -10.53 6.83
N ALA A 136 -13.37 -10.36 8.14
CA ALA A 136 -13.44 -11.47 9.11
C ALA A 136 -14.74 -12.26 9.04
N ARG A 137 -15.80 -11.69 8.48
CA ARG A 137 -17.10 -12.35 8.28
C ARG A 137 -17.21 -13.12 6.97
N LEU A 138 -16.23 -13.01 6.08
CA LEU A 138 -16.24 -13.72 4.81
C LEU A 138 -15.91 -15.21 5.00
N PRO A 139 -16.47 -16.11 4.19
CA PRO A 139 -16.15 -17.54 4.24
C PRO A 139 -14.71 -17.79 3.79
N ASP A 140 -14.07 -18.80 4.36
CA ASP A 140 -12.67 -19.16 4.06
C ASP A 140 -12.46 -19.69 2.63
N SER A 141 -13.50 -20.20 1.99
CA SER A 141 -13.41 -20.72 0.63
C SER A 141 -14.07 -19.79 -0.37
N PRO A 142 -13.45 -19.56 -1.54
CA PRO A 142 -14.10 -18.81 -2.60
C PRO A 142 -15.40 -19.53 -3.00
N THR A 143 -16.49 -18.79 -3.11
CA THR A 143 -17.76 -19.32 -3.61
C THR A 143 -17.55 -19.77 -5.05
N THR A 144 -17.46 -21.10 -5.25
CA THR A 144 -17.46 -21.66 -6.60
C THR A 144 -18.86 -21.38 -7.18
N LYS A 145 -18.90 -20.54 -8.20
CA LYS A 145 -20.12 -20.44 -9.02
C LYS A 145 -20.14 -21.68 -9.91
N ASP A 146 -21.09 -22.58 -9.64
CA ASP A 146 -21.47 -23.63 -10.60
C ASP A 146 -22.07 -23.02 -11.86
#